data_49c3d5cc7ec4f28242f16a3a837509ac
#
_entry.id   49c3d5cc7ec4f28242f16a3a837509ac
#
_cell.length_a   1.000
_cell.length_b   1.000
_cell.length_c   1.000
_cell.angle_alpha   90.00
_cell.angle_beta   90.00
_cell.angle_gamma   90.00
#
_symmetry.space_group_name_H-M   'P 1'
#
loop_
_entity.id
_entity.type
_entity.pdbx_description
1 polymer ?
#
loop_
_entity_poly.entity_id
_entity_poly.type
_entity_poly.pdbx_seq_one_letter_code
_entity_poly.pdbx_strand_id
1 'polypeptide(L)'
;MKREWWHSLTVYQIYTRSFCDSNGDGIGDIPGILSRLDHLSALGINALWLSPVFRSPNDDNGYDISGYREIMDEFGTMEDWDALCAACHKRGIKVIMDLVVNHSSDEHPWFLESKTSRDNPKSDYYIWRGPKNGKEPNNWASVFGGSAWEFVPERGQYYYHLFSKKQPDLNWEN
;
A
#
# COMPACT_ATOMS: atom_id res chain seq x y z
N MET A 1 -6.40 -25.21 24.87
CA MET A 1 -6.37 -23.83 24.33
C MET A 1 -7.75 -23.48 23.82
N LYS A 2 -8.26 -22.29 24.12
CA LYS A 2 -9.52 -21.80 23.55
C LYS A 2 -9.33 -21.58 22.06
N ARG A 3 -10.22 -22.11 21.23
CA ARG A 3 -10.14 -21.99 19.79
C ARG A 3 -10.68 -20.61 19.39
N GLU A 4 -9.81 -19.77 18.79
CA GLU A 4 -10.18 -18.45 18.30
C GLU A 4 -10.73 -18.54 16.87
N TRP A 5 -11.48 -17.55 16.44
CA TRP A 5 -12.18 -17.56 15.15
C TRP A 5 -11.24 -17.71 13.93
N TRP A 6 -10.02 -17.16 14.03
CA TRP A 6 -9.03 -17.24 12.94
C TRP A 6 -8.40 -18.64 12.78
N HIS A 7 -8.51 -19.53 13.78
CA HIS A 7 -7.98 -20.89 13.68
C HIS A 7 -8.71 -21.77 12.65
N SER A 8 -9.84 -21.30 12.13
CA SER A 8 -10.66 -22.01 11.14
C SER A 8 -10.77 -21.24 9.82
N LEU A 9 -9.93 -20.22 9.61
CA LEU A 9 -9.95 -19.48 8.35
C LEU A 9 -9.35 -20.30 7.21
N THR A 10 -10.04 -20.29 6.08
CA THR A 10 -9.53 -20.59 4.75
C THR A 10 -9.46 -19.28 3.99
N VAL A 11 -8.24 -18.75 3.85
CA VAL A 11 -8.00 -17.44 3.23
C VAL A 11 -7.67 -17.63 1.76
N TYR A 12 -8.31 -16.88 0.88
CA TYR A 12 -7.97 -16.78 -0.52
C TYR A 12 -7.38 -15.39 -0.79
N GLN A 13 -6.13 -15.33 -1.22
CA GLN A 13 -5.49 -14.07 -1.59
C GLN A 13 -5.83 -13.71 -3.04
N ILE A 14 -6.16 -12.46 -3.28
CA ILE A 14 -6.36 -11.87 -4.60
C ILE A 14 -5.36 -10.74 -4.83
N TYR A 15 -4.62 -10.82 -5.93
CA TYR A 15 -3.99 -9.68 -6.56
C TYR A 15 -4.98 -9.10 -7.58
N THR A 16 -5.57 -7.97 -7.24
CA THR A 16 -6.73 -7.39 -7.96
C THR A 16 -6.47 -7.26 -9.45
N ARG A 17 -5.32 -6.67 -9.82
CA ARG A 17 -4.93 -6.40 -11.22
C ARG A 17 -5.00 -7.62 -12.15
N SER A 18 -4.76 -8.82 -11.65
CA SER A 18 -4.68 -10.05 -12.47
C SER A 18 -5.83 -11.04 -12.24
N PHE A 19 -6.81 -10.71 -11.40
CA PHE A 19 -7.84 -11.68 -11.02
C PHE A 19 -9.01 -11.76 -12.01
N CYS A 20 -9.72 -10.66 -12.23
CA CYS A 20 -10.85 -10.63 -13.15
C CYS A 20 -11.10 -9.19 -13.63
N ASP A 21 -10.99 -8.99 -14.92
CA ASP A 21 -11.29 -7.75 -15.61
C ASP A 21 -12.79 -7.73 -15.93
N SER A 22 -13.52 -6.72 -15.46
CA SER A 22 -14.96 -6.59 -15.65
C SER A 22 -15.34 -5.68 -16.83
N ASN A 23 -14.43 -4.78 -17.22
CA ASN A 23 -14.70 -3.73 -18.21
C ASN A 23 -13.99 -3.95 -19.56
N GLY A 24 -13.03 -4.90 -19.62
CA GLY A 24 -12.33 -5.28 -20.85
C GLY A 24 -11.10 -4.43 -21.17
N ASP A 25 -10.54 -3.73 -20.16
CA ASP A 25 -9.33 -2.90 -20.35
C ASP A 25 -8.00 -3.67 -20.14
N GLY A 26 -8.09 -4.94 -19.78
CA GLY A 26 -6.94 -5.80 -19.52
C GLY A 26 -6.46 -5.79 -18.06
N ILE A 27 -7.13 -5.05 -17.18
CA ILE A 27 -6.78 -4.89 -15.77
C ILE A 27 -7.93 -5.45 -14.92
N GLY A 28 -7.60 -6.35 -13.99
CA GLY A 28 -8.59 -6.84 -13.02
C GLY A 28 -9.01 -5.74 -12.05
N ASP A 29 -10.28 -5.78 -11.64
CA ASP A 29 -10.91 -4.72 -10.85
C ASP A 29 -11.81 -5.26 -9.73
N ILE A 30 -12.30 -4.39 -8.87
CA ILE A 30 -13.19 -4.74 -7.76
C ILE A 30 -14.54 -5.30 -8.24
N PRO A 31 -15.21 -4.72 -9.26
CA PRO A 31 -16.39 -5.32 -9.87
C PRO A 31 -16.14 -6.73 -10.42
N GLY A 32 -14.97 -6.98 -10.98
CA GLY A 32 -14.55 -8.31 -11.42
C GLY A 32 -14.47 -9.30 -10.25
N ILE A 33 -13.89 -8.89 -9.12
CA ILE A 33 -13.88 -9.72 -7.90
C ILE A 33 -15.32 -10.00 -7.44
N LEU A 34 -16.15 -8.96 -7.39
CA LEU A 34 -17.55 -9.06 -6.99
C LEU A 34 -18.31 -10.08 -7.86
N SER A 35 -18.06 -10.10 -9.18
CA SER A 35 -18.68 -11.03 -10.12
C SER A 35 -18.30 -12.50 -9.88
N ARG A 36 -17.20 -12.77 -9.16
CA ARG A 36 -16.66 -14.11 -8.87
C ARG A 36 -16.91 -14.59 -7.45
N LEU A 37 -17.62 -13.82 -6.61
CA LEU A 37 -17.86 -14.19 -5.21
C LEU A 37 -18.59 -15.51 -5.03
N ASP A 38 -19.51 -15.87 -5.94
CA ASP A 38 -20.21 -17.17 -5.83
C ASP A 38 -19.23 -18.34 -6.08
N HIS A 39 -18.30 -18.21 -7.01
CA HIS A 39 -17.23 -19.17 -7.22
C HIS A 39 -16.33 -19.28 -5.97
N LEU A 40 -15.88 -18.15 -5.43
CA LEU A 40 -15.05 -18.12 -4.21
C LEU A 40 -15.77 -18.74 -3.01
N SER A 41 -17.07 -18.47 -2.87
CA SER A 41 -17.91 -19.08 -1.82
C SER A 41 -18.03 -20.60 -2.01
N ALA A 42 -18.19 -21.07 -3.25
CA ALA A 42 -18.27 -22.51 -3.56
C ALA A 42 -16.96 -23.27 -3.29
N LEU A 43 -15.81 -22.58 -3.31
CA LEU A 43 -14.52 -23.13 -2.89
C LEU A 43 -14.43 -23.34 -1.37
N GLY A 44 -15.40 -22.83 -0.59
CA GLY A 44 -15.43 -22.97 0.86
C GLY A 44 -14.51 -22.02 1.60
N ILE A 45 -14.08 -20.92 0.97
CA ILE A 45 -13.31 -19.85 1.65
C ILE A 45 -14.21 -19.08 2.60
N ASN A 46 -13.64 -18.58 3.68
CA ASN A 46 -14.33 -17.73 4.63
C ASN A 46 -13.56 -16.44 4.97
N ALA A 47 -12.45 -16.20 4.27
CA ALA A 47 -11.75 -14.92 4.24
C ALA A 47 -11.16 -14.64 2.86
N LEU A 48 -11.27 -13.39 2.43
CA LEU A 48 -10.68 -12.84 1.22
C LEU A 48 -9.58 -11.87 1.62
N TRP A 49 -8.37 -12.08 1.16
CA TRP A 49 -7.25 -11.17 1.38
C TRP A 49 -6.90 -10.46 0.07
N LEU A 50 -6.98 -9.15 0.06
CA LEU A 50 -6.64 -8.32 -1.09
C LEU A 50 -5.25 -7.70 -0.90
N SER A 51 -4.39 -7.82 -1.90
CA SER A 51 -3.23 -6.95 -2.05
C SER A 51 -3.70 -5.48 -2.11
N PRO A 52 -2.84 -4.49 -1.85
CA PRO A 52 -3.28 -3.11 -1.73
C PRO A 52 -4.09 -2.63 -2.94
N VAL A 53 -5.25 -2.02 -2.67
CA VAL A 53 -6.16 -1.43 -3.67
C VAL A 53 -6.27 0.08 -3.54
N PHE A 54 -5.50 0.67 -2.62
CA PHE A 54 -5.46 2.10 -2.40
C PHE A 54 -4.85 2.83 -3.59
N ARG A 55 -5.19 4.13 -3.72
CA ARG A 55 -4.58 5.00 -4.72
C ARG A 55 -3.06 4.98 -4.63
N SER A 56 -2.42 4.68 -5.76
CA SER A 56 -0.97 4.49 -5.88
C SER A 56 -0.51 4.84 -7.29
N PRO A 57 0.69 5.42 -7.50
CA PRO A 57 1.31 5.50 -8.80
C PRO A 57 1.77 4.15 -9.35
N ASN A 58 1.64 3.08 -8.54
CA ASN A 58 1.89 1.68 -8.94
C ASN A 58 3.35 1.36 -9.30
N ASP A 59 4.30 2.01 -8.64
CA ASP A 59 5.73 1.72 -8.75
C ASP A 59 6.07 0.34 -8.18
N ASP A 60 5.38 -0.06 -7.11
CA ASP A 60 5.53 -1.35 -6.43
C ASP A 60 4.19 -2.07 -6.25
N ASN A 61 3.46 -2.28 -7.33
CA ASN A 61 2.23 -3.07 -7.36
C ASN A 61 1.17 -2.66 -6.31
N GLY A 62 1.06 -1.34 -6.05
CA GLY A 62 0.12 -0.77 -5.10
C GLY A 62 0.67 -0.62 -3.67
N TYR A 63 1.88 -1.11 -3.38
CA TYR A 63 2.51 -0.93 -2.07
C TYR A 63 3.11 0.47 -1.86
N ASP A 64 3.16 1.32 -2.88
CA ASP A 64 3.54 2.73 -2.84
C ASP A 64 2.28 3.60 -2.78
N ILE A 65 1.64 3.68 -1.62
CA ILE A 65 0.33 4.32 -1.45
C ILE A 65 0.45 5.84 -1.41
N SER A 66 -0.26 6.50 -2.35
CA SER A 66 -0.37 7.97 -2.39
C SER A 66 -1.66 8.52 -1.78
N GLY A 67 -2.68 7.67 -1.57
CA GLY A 67 -3.96 8.06 -0.95
C GLY A 67 -4.60 6.89 -0.20
N TYR A 68 -4.49 6.88 1.13
CA TYR A 68 -4.99 5.77 1.99
C TYR A 68 -6.53 5.75 2.16
N ARG A 69 -7.25 6.72 1.61
CA ARG A 69 -8.71 6.86 1.72
C ARG A 69 -9.41 6.78 0.36
N GLU A 70 -8.67 6.40 -0.67
CA GLU A 70 -9.14 6.37 -2.04
C GLU A 70 -8.79 5.01 -2.64
N ILE A 71 -9.66 4.48 -3.49
CA ILE A 71 -9.35 3.30 -4.31
C ILE A 71 -8.56 3.77 -5.55
N MET A 72 -7.66 2.94 -6.03
CA MET A 72 -6.96 3.17 -7.30
C MET A 72 -7.97 3.19 -8.45
N ASP A 73 -7.93 4.24 -9.28
CA ASP A 73 -8.93 4.47 -10.34
C ASP A 73 -9.11 3.26 -11.28
N GLU A 74 -8.02 2.52 -11.55
CA GLU A 74 -8.04 1.30 -12.38
C GLU A 74 -8.79 0.14 -11.71
N PHE A 75 -8.94 0.15 -10.39
CA PHE A 75 -9.60 -0.93 -9.64
C PHE A 75 -11.07 -0.65 -9.33
N GLY A 76 -11.52 0.58 -9.54
CA GLY A 76 -12.90 0.99 -9.30
C GLY A 76 -13.04 2.15 -8.32
N THR A 77 -14.18 2.23 -7.66
CA THR A 77 -14.58 3.33 -6.79
C THR A 77 -14.74 2.88 -5.32
N MET A 78 -14.95 3.84 -4.41
CA MET A 78 -15.31 3.51 -3.03
C MET A 78 -16.66 2.81 -2.93
N GLU A 79 -17.59 3.13 -3.84
CA GLU A 79 -18.89 2.46 -3.92
C GLU A 79 -18.74 0.98 -4.32
N ASP A 80 -17.83 0.67 -5.25
CA ASP A 80 -17.50 -0.71 -5.62
C ASP A 80 -16.87 -1.46 -4.45
N TRP A 81 -16.00 -0.79 -3.70
CA TRP A 81 -15.40 -1.34 -2.48
C TRP A 81 -16.47 -1.67 -1.43
N ASP A 82 -17.38 -0.74 -1.16
CA ASP A 82 -18.46 -0.93 -0.19
C ASP A 82 -19.39 -2.07 -0.63
N ALA A 83 -19.70 -2.16 -1.94
CA ALA A 83 -20.48 -3.24 -2.50
C ALA A 83 -19.79 -4.61 -2.32
N LEU A 84 -18.46 -4.68 -2.57
CA LEU A 84 -17.67 -5.89 -2.36
C LEU A 84 -17.70 -6.32 -0.89
N CYS A 85 -17.45 -5.40 0.04
CA CYS A 85 -17.48 -5.67 1.47
C CYS A 85 -18.86 -6.20 1.92
N ALA A 86 -19.92 -5.53 1.50
CA ALA A 86 -21.29 -5.94 1.83
C ALA A 86 -21.63 -7.34 1.28
N ALA A 87 -21.22 -7.62 0.03
CA ALA A 87 -21.46 -8.91 -0.61
C ALA A 87 -20.64 -10.05 0.02
N CYS A 88 -19.40 -9.79 0.44
CA CYS A 88 -18.57 -10.72 1.20
C CYS A 88 -19.22 -11.04 2.56
N HIS A 89 -19.58 -10.01 3.32
CA HIS A 89 -20.19 -10.18 4.64
C HIS A 89 -21.51 -10.95 4.58
N LYS A 90 -22.35 -10.69 3.56
CA LYS A 90 -23.59 -11.44 3.33
C LYS A 90 -23.36 -12.95 3.14
N ARG A 91 -22.17 -13.33 2.64
CA ARG A 91 -21.76 -14.73 2.43
C ARG A 91 -20.94 -15.31 3.60
N GLY A 92 -20.77 -14.56 4.70
CA GLY A 92 -19.92 -14.94 5.83
C GLY A 92 -18.42 -14.90 5.53
N ILE A 93 -18.01 -14.25 4.44
CA ILE A 93 -16.61 -14.07 4.04
C ILE A 93 -16.08 -12.79 4.67
N LYS A 94 -14.98 -12.89 5.42
CA LYS A 94 -14.27 -11.75 5.99
C LYS A 94 -13.36 -11.13 4.91
N VAL A 95 -13.18 -9.81 4.96
CA VAL A 95 -12.25 -9.10 4.08
C VAL A 95 -11.03 -8.70 4.89
N ILE A 96 -9.84 -9.02 4.35
CA ILE A 96 -8.54 -8.67 4.91
C ILE A 96 -7.85 -7.79 3.88
N MET A 97 -7.32 -6.65 4.32
CA MET A 97 -6.49 -5.77 3.50
C MET A 97 -5.08 -5.67 4.08
N ASP A 98 -4.11 -5.46 3.21
CA ASP A 98 -2.75 -5.13 3.63
C ASP A 98 -2.71 -3.77 4.34
N LEU A 99 -2.02 -3.71 5.46
CA LEU A 99 -1.75 -2.49 6.20
C LEU A 99 -0.34 -2.00 5.89
N VAL A 100 -0.19 -1.18 4.85
CA VAL A 100 1.10 -0.64 4.41
C VAL A 100 1.38 0.66 5.16
N VAL A 101 2.06 0.56 6.30
CA VAL A 101 2.33 1.69 7.20
C VAL A 101 3.82 1.90 7.50
N ASN A 102 4.70 1.12 6.87
CA ASN A 102 6.15 1.34 6.96
C ASN A 102 6.57 2.62 6.21
N HIS A 103 5.96 2.89 5.08
CA HIS A 103 6.27 3.97 4.15
C HIS A 103 5.00 4.49 3.47
N SER A 104 5.10 5.57 2.75
CA SER A 104 4.11 6.01 1.78
C SER A 104 4.75 6.10 0.39
N SER A 105 3.94 6.39 -0.65
CA SER A 105 4.49 6.86 -1.92
C SER A 105 5.23 8.19 -1.75
N ASP A 106 6.23 8.45 -2.58
CA ASP A 106 6.86 9.76 -2.72
C ASP A 106 5.90 10.81 -3.35
N GLU A 107 4.76 10.38 -3.88
CA GLU A 107 3.67 11.22 -4.36
C GLU A 107 2.59 11.49 -3.28
N HIS A 108 2.72 10.90 -2.08
CA HIS A 108 1.80 11.17 -0.99
C HIS A 108 1.92 12.64 -0.54
N PRO A 109 0.79 13.36 -0.30
CA PRO A 109 0.81 14.77 0.09
C PRO A 109 1.70 15.08 1.30
N TRP A 110 1.80 14.17 2.25
CA TRP A 110 2.70 14.35 3.40
C TRP A 110 4.17 14.37 3.00
N PHE A 111 4.59 13.53 2.08
CA PHE A 111 5.98 13.53 1.62
C PHE A 111 6.27 14.74 0.74
N LEU A 112 5.34 15.09 -0.16
CA LEU A 112 5.46 16.28 -0.99
C LEU A 112 5.64 17.55 -0.15
N GLU A 113 4.93 17.68 0.98
CA GLU A 113 5.11 18.78 1.93
C GLU A 113 6.43 18.62 2.70
N SER A 114 6.71 17.44 3.26
CA SER A 114 7.91 17.16 4.05
C SER A 114 9.21 17.50 3.34
N LYS A 115 9.31 17.20 2.04
CA LYS A 115 10.53 17.40 1.27
C LYS A 115 10.83 18.88 0.95
N THR A 116 9.88 19.81 1.12
CA THR A 116 10.06 21.21 0.73
C THR A 116 11.03 21.97 1.62
N SER A 117 11.07 21.69 2.92
CA SER A 117 11.93 22.37 3.89
C SER A 117 12.08 21.56 5.18
N ARG A 118 12.98 22.02 6.07
CA ARG A 118 13.14 21.41 7.41
C ARG A 118 12.11 21.89 8.42
N ASP A 119 11.45 22.99 8.14
CA ASP A 119 10.63 23.74 9.10
C ASP A 119 9.12 23.60 8.84
N ASN A 120 8.70 22.70 7.92
CA ASN A 120 7.29 22.49 7.63
C ASN A 120 6.62 21.53 8.64
N PRO A 121 5.28 21.58 8.80
CA PRO A 121 4.55 20.74 9.76
C PRO A 121 4.71 19.22 9.56
N LYS A 122 5.07 18.78 8.37
CA LYS A 122 5.28 17.36 8.02
C LYS A 122 6.76 16.97 8.05
N SER A 123 7.65 17.88 8.45
CA SER A 123 9.09 17.67 8.41
C SER A 123 9.50 16.33 9.05
N ASP A 124 8.94 16.01 10.21
CA ASP A 124 9.32 14.84 10.99
C ASP A 124 8.42 13.61 10.76
N TYR A 125 7.56 13.66 9.73
CA TYR A 125 6.74 12.49 9.35
C TYR A 125 7.56 11.40 8.67
N TYR A 126 8.73 11.73 8.13
CA TYR A 126 9.64 10.84 7.44
C TYR A 126 11.03 10.88 8.06
N ILE A 127 11.83 9.86 7.80
CA ILE A 127 13.18 9.75 8.35
C ILE A 127 14.16 10.53 7.47
N TRP A 128 14.60 11.69 7.98
CA TRP A 128 15.57 12.56 7.32
C TRP A 128 16.91 12.57 8.06
N ARG A 129 18.03 12.61 7.34
CA ARG A 129 19.37 12.78 7.90
C ARG A 129 20.20 13.73 7.04
N GLY A 130 21.04 14.51 7.67
CA GLY A 130 22.02 15.35 6.96
C GLY A 130 23.13 14.52 6.34
N PRO A 131 23.84 15.07 5.34
CA PRO A 131 25.00 14.42 4.76
C PRO A 131 26.12 14.22 5.80
N LYS A 132 26.83 13.10 5.72
CA LYS A 132 28.02 12.81 6.52
C LYS A 132 29.26 12.86 5.63
N ASN A 133 30.15 13.83 5.87
CA ASN A 133 31.35 14.07 5.03
C ASN A 133 30.99 14.25 3.53
N GLY A 134 29.87 14.92 3.23
CA GLY A 134 29.40 15.16 1.86
C GLY A 134 28.82 13.95 1.13
N LYS A 135 28.55 12.85 1.86
CA LYS A 135 27.96 11.60 1.34
C LYS A 135 26.72 11.21 2.15
N GLU A 136 26.17 10.05 1.83
CA GLU A 136 25.05 9.45 2.55
C GLU A 136 25.36 9.33 4.05
N PRO A 137 24.32 9.34 4.91
CA PRO A 137 24.47 9.25 6.38
C PRO A 137 25.22 7.99 6.84
N ASN A 138 25.05 6.88 6.14
CA ASN A 138 25.69 5.60 6.36
C ASN A 138 25.64 4.73 5.09
N ASN A 139 26.10 3.49 5.18
CA ASN A 139 26.17 2.53 4.07
C ASN A 139 24.99 1.54 4.03
N TRP A 140 23.84 1.90 4.56
CA TRP A 140 22.68 1.03 4.48
C TRP A 140 22.21 0.86 3.05
N ALA A 141 21.86 -0.39 2.71
CA ALA A 141 21.34 -0.74 1.40
C ALA A 141 19.82 -0.90 1.44
N SER A 142 19.17 -0.53 0.34
CA SER A 142 17.75 -0.83 0.10
C SER A 142 17.56 -2.33 -0.16
N VAL A 143 16.38 -2.85 0.18
CA VAL A 143 15.96 -4.23 -0.15
C VAL A 143 15.99 -4.47 -1.65
N PHE A 144 15.67 -3.45 -2.45
CA PHE A 144 15.70 -3.54 -3.92
C PHE A 144 17.07 -3.24 -4.53
N GLY A 145 18.08 -3.04 -3.68
CA GLY A 145 19.45 -2.75 -4.09
C GLY A 145 19.79 -1.26 -4.13
N GLY A 146 21.08 -0.96 -4.13
CA GLY A 146 21.57 0.43 -4.04
C GLY A 146 21.50 1.00 -2.62
N SER A 147 21.70 2.34 -2.50
CA SER A 147 21.62 3.06 -1.23
C SER A 147 20.18 3.07 -0.70
N ALA A 148 20.01 2.98 0.63
CA ALA A 148 18.74 3.23 1.30
C ALA A 148 18.48 4.72 1.56
N TRP A 149 19.30 5.61 0.98
CA TRP A 149 19.25 7.05 1.17
C TRP A 149 19.20 7.79 -0.17
N GLU A 150 18.23 8.68 -0.33
CA GLU A 150 18.09 9.52 -1.52
C GLU A 150 18.18 11.00 -1.12
N PHE A 151 19.02 11.77 -1.84
CA PHE A 151 19.29 13.18 -1.54
C PHE A 151 18.20 14.09 -2.13
N VAL A 152 17.71 15.01 -1.31
CA VAL A 152 16.77 16.07 -1.73
C VAL A 152 17.47 17.42 -1.64
N PRO A 153 17.86 18.04 -2.79
CA PRO A 153 18.61 19.29 -2.82
C PRO A 153 17.90 20.45 -2.11
N GLU A 154 16.58 20.56 -2.29
CA GLU A 154 15.75 21.64 -1.72
C GLU A 154 15.80 21.65 -0.19
N ARG A 155 15.93 20.44 0.40
CA ARG A 155 16.01 20.26 1.84
C ARG A 155 17.46 20.16 2.33
N GLY A 156 18.41 19.82 1.45
CA GLY A 156 19.81 19.57 1.81
C GLY A 156 19.97 18.37 2.77
N GLN A 157 19.10 17.39 2.67
CA GLN A 157 19.10 16.17 3.48
C GLN A 157 18.79 14.96 2.61
N TYR A 158 19.09 13.78 3.15
CA TYR A 158 18.67 12.49 2.63
C TYR A 158 17.44 12.01 3.36
N TYR A 159 16.48 11.43 2.62
CA TYR A 159 15.44 10.61 3.25
C TYR A 159 15.81 9.14 3.19
N TYR A 160 15.32 8.39 4.16
CA TYR A 160 15.47 6.95 4.24
C TYR A 160 14.37 6.25 3.46
N HIS A 161 14.71 5.17 2.74
CA HIS A 161 13.79 4.25 2.10
C HIS A 161 14.31 2.81 2.20
N LEU A 162 13.60 1.97 2.93
CA LEU A 162 13.99 0.56 3.05
C LEU A 162 13.77 -0.20 1.74
N PHE A 163 12.72 0.15 1.00
CA PHE A 163 12.33 -0.45 -0.28
C PHE A 163 12.72 0.46 -1.45
N SER A 164 11.78 0.79 -2.36
CA SER A 164 12.06 1.70 -3.47
C SER A 164 12.32 3.13 -2.98
N LYS A 165 13.12 3.89 -3.73
CA LYS A 165 13.22 5.34 -3.53
C LYS A 165 11.88 6.07 -3.72
N LYS A 166 10.89 5.42 -4.33
CA LYS A 166 9.51 5.87 -4.42
C LYS A 166 8.69 5.59 -3.15
N GLN A 167 9.32 4.98 -2.13
CA GLN A 167 8.66 4.55 -0.90
C GLN A 167 9.40 5.08 0.33
N PRO A 168 9.36 6.42 0.58
CA PRO A 168 10.00 7.01 1.76
C PRO A 168 9.42 6.47 3.05
N ASP A 169 10.29 6.04 3.98
CA ASP A 169 9.90 5.45 5.27
C ASP A 169 9.33 6.51 6.21
N LEU A 170 8.21 6.14 6.84
CA LEU A 170 7.58 6.96 7.88
C LEU A 170 8.41 6.94 9.17
N ASN A 171 8.40 8.05 9.87
CA ASN A 171 9.10 8.19 11.15
C ASN A 171 8.21 7.78 12.32
N TRP A 172 8.31 6.55 12.76
CA TRP A 172 7.55 6.01 13.88
C TRP A 172 8.08 6.41 15.26
N GLU A 173 9.17 7.22 15.31
CA GLU A 173 9.68 7.81 16.54
C GLU A 173 9.06 9.19 16.84
N ASN A 174 8.26 9.74 15.93
CA ASN A 174 7.59 11.04 16.06
C ASN A 174 6.28 10.90 16.87
#